data_f411d899f8f4fee86bbf542d20348063
#
_entry.id   f411d899f8f4fee86bbf542d20348063
#
_cell.length_a   1.000
_cell.length_b   1.000
_cell.length_c   1.000
_cell.angle_alpha   90.00
_cell.angle_beta   90.00
_cell.angle_gamma   90.00
#
_symmetry.space_group_name_H-M   'P 1'
#
loop_
_entity.id
_entity.type
_entity.pdbx_description
1 polymer ?
#
loop_
_entity_poly.entity_id
_entity_poly.type
_entity_poly.pdbx_seq_one_letter_code
_entity_poly.pdbx_strand_id
1 'polypeptide(L)'
;LNSRNKNSAKLFWILASSLLSAHVIWTLYIFLSNAELAEKAKALTNENFFFISPCCQVINELEKISTAFYSAVFFTFTTGVFFASSGIIAAFCYMKFKGKLKSITSISYVLMLISAGYLLGEYFANIFVTAASFFITLRLKPFFNLAKIYILPFVLILLIPFLYNGNSFFSDFRDKVLLTNSFGKALNSFYYKYTLYPAEIIKSPLKKQLKTAKIEGFDSKEKTQIESILKKYNYFPLENKNIKKDVEIKKKQKNIIVKTNKKELNFNFRNFISDFDKTISKIFEKQNSFLKKTTITGFVVFLPVIIVFSLISLLNFFFTFFFKKNISKSLSSVLTAVLIYTIFLPVFNTSFNKNLTIEQNLKSADRFTRIDTLKYIYQNDIIMNISDKSLNSEYDAERYWAVLTFIIRTPEDIDKIIEKTNDKNINVRCKAYQRLGSIPARNDKLYKKASEFLKSDYQKIKDWYVQWYAFNFAKEMVLR
;
A
#
# COMPACT_ATOMS: atom_id res chain seq x y z
N LEU A 1 -7.34 38.03 -21.33
CA LEU A 1 -6.64 37.15 -20.38
C LEU A 1 -5.13 37.29 -20.57
N ASN A 2 -4.48 37.94 -19.62
CA ASN A 2 -3.06 38.31 -19.65
C ASN A 2 -2.17 37.08 -19.87
N SER A 3 -1.09 37.19 -20.64
CA SER A 3 -0.18 36.09 -21.04
C SER A 3 0.36 35.24 -19.88
N ARG A 4 0.35 35.76 -18.65
CA ARG A 4 0.81 35.10 -17.43
C ARG A 4 -0.23 34.21 -16.74
N ASN A 5 -1.54 34.49 -16.88
CA ASN A 5 -2.60 33.58 -16.45
C ASN A 5 -2.63 32.32 -17.33
N LYS A 6 -2.26 32.47 -18.61
CA LYS A 6 -2.06 31.34 -19.51
C LYS A 6 -0.97 30.36 -19.06
N ASN A 7 0.07 30.84 -18.36
CA ASN A 7 1.16 29.96 -17.92
C ASN A 7 0.85 29.14 -16.65
N SER A 8 0.13 29.71 -15.68
CA SER A 8 -0.34 28.95 -14.52
C SER A 8 -1.35 27.88 -14.94
N ALA A 9 -2.26 28.25 -15.85
CA ALA A 9 -3.18 27.29 -16.44
C ALA A 9 -2.46 26.17 -17.21
N LYS A 10 -1.43 26.50 -18.01
CA LYS A 10 -0.63 25.48 -18.73
C LYS A 10 0.03 24.48 -17.80
N LEU A 11 0.60 24.95 -16.68
CA LEU A 11 1.27 24.06 -15.74
C LEU A 11 0.27 23.14 -15.02
N PHE A 12 -0.89 23.67 -14.63
CA PHE A 12 -1.99 22.86 -14.12
C PHE A 12 -2.40 21.79 -15.12
N TRP A 13 -2.59 22.14 -16.40
CA TRP A 13 -2.95 21.19 -17.44
C TRP A 13 -1.87 20.14 -17.69
N ILE A 14 -0.57 20.52 -17.60
CA ILE A 14 0.53 19.53 -17.69
C ILE A 14 0.42 18.52 -16.57
N LEU A 15 0.29 18.97 -15.32
CA LEU A 15 0.17 18.08 -14.17
C LEU A 15 -1.08 17.20 -14.27
N ALA A 16 -2.24 17.79 -14.54
CA ALA A 16 -3.50 17.07 -14.67
C ALA A 16 -3.45 16.02 -15.80
N SER A 17 -2.97 16.41 -16.99
CA SER A 17 -2.86 15.49 -18.13
C SER A 17 -1.82 14.40 -17.90
N SER A 18 -0.69 14.71 -17.23
CA SER A 18 0.34 13.71 -16.90
C SER A 18 -0.18 12.69 -15.89
N LEU A 19 -0.91 13.13 -14.86
CA LEU A 19 -1.53 12.23 -13.87
C LEU A 19 -2.67 11.41 -14.49
N LEU A 20 -3.48 12.01 -15.36
CA LEU A 20 -4.51 11.27 -16.08
C LEU A 20 -3.91 10.20 -16.98
N SER A 21 -2.84 10.52 -17.73
CA SER A 21 -2.11 9.54 -18.54
C SER A 21 -1.51 8.43 -17.68
N ALA A 22 -0.93 8.77 -16.53
CA ALA A 22 -0.44 7.78 -15.57
C ALA A 22 -1.56 6.87 -15.09
N HIS A 23 -2.73 7.44 -14.78
CA HIS A 23 -3.89 6.68 -14.31
C HIS A 23 -4.41 5.71 -15.37
N VAL A 24 -4.52 6.13 -16.63
CA VAL A 24 -4.93 5.25 -17.74
C VAL A 24 -3.93 4.12 -17.94
N ILE A 25 -2.62 4.43 -17.99
CA ILE A 25 -1.56 3.44 -18.18
C ILE A 25 -1.58 2.41 -17.05
N TRP A 26 -1.66 2.85 -15.79
CA TRP A 26 -1.73 1.95 -14.65
C TRP A 26 -3.03 1.15 -14.62
N THR A 27 -4.16 1.71 -15.04
CA THR A 27 -5.42 0.97 -15.18
C THR A 27 -5.28 -0.21 -16.13
N LEU A 28 -4.72 0.04 -17.33
CA LEU A 28 -4.51 -1.02 -18.30
C LEU A 28 -3.54 -2.10 -17.80
N TYR A 29 -2.44 -1.67 -17.18
CA TYR A 29 -1.45 -2.61 -16.62
C TYR A 29 -2.05 -3.50 -15.53
N ILE A 30 -2.84 -2.90 -14.62
CA ILE A 30 -3.52 -3.61 -13.54
C ILE A 30 -4.57 -4.57 -14.10
N PHE A 31 -5.35 -4.12 -15.07
CA PHE A 31 -6.37 -4.96 -15.72
C PHE A 31 -5.75 -6.23 -16.30
N LEU A 32 -4.67 -6.10 -17.06
CA LEU A 32 -3.95 -7.24 -17.61
C LEU A 32 -3.38 -8.17 -16.53
N SER A 33 -2.80 -7.58 -15.47
CA SER A 33 -2.27 -8.35 -14.34
C SER A 33 -3.37 -9.07 -13.54
N ASN A 34 -4.52 -8.45 -13.39
CA ASN A 34 -5.67 -9.05 -12.72
C ASN A 34 -6.26 -10.22 -13.49
N ALA A 35 -6.29 -10.16 -14.82
CA ALA A 35 -6.74 -11.26 -15.67
C ALA A 35 -5.89 -12.54 -15.44
N GLU A 36 -4.56 -12.39 -15.41
CA GLU A 36 -3.66 -13.52 -15.11
C GLU A 36 -3.89 -14.08 -13.68
N LEU A 37 -4.14 -13.19 -12.72
CA LEU A 37 -4.43 -13.60 -11.34
C LEU A 37 -5.76 -14.33 -11.23
N ALA A 38 -6.79 -13.86 -11.94
CA ALA A 38 -8.10 -14.49 -11.96
C ALA A 38 -8.03 -15.90 -12.56
N GLU A 39 -7.26 -16.08 -13.65
CA GLU A 39 -7.02 -17.39 -14.26
C GLU A 39 -6.36 -18.37 -13.28
N LYS A 40 -5.30 -17.92 -12.59
CA LYS A 40 -4.64 -18.73 -11.54
C LYS A 40 -5.59 -19.08 -10.40
N ALA A 41 -6.39 -18.12 -9.96
CA ALA A 41 -7.36 -18.33 -8.88
C ALA A 41 -8.44 -19.36 -9.27
N LYS A 42 -8.99 -19.25 -10.48
CA LYS A 42 -9.96 -20.22 -11.02
C LYS A 42 -9.39 -21.64 -11.04
N ALA A 43 -8.14 -21.78 -11.52
CA ALA A 43 -7.50 -23.09 -11.61
C ALA A 43 -7.24 -23.72 -10.24
N LEU A 44 -6.80 -22.91 -9.25
CA LEU A 44 -6.61 -23.38 -7.89
C LEU A 44 -7.92 -23.77 -7.23
N THR A 45 -9.01 -23.07 -7.50
CA THR A 45 -10.35 -23.45 -7.03
C THR A 45 -10.79 -24.79 -7.61
N ASN A 46 -10.56 -25.00 -8.89
CA ASN A 46 -10.92 -26.25 -9.55
C ASN A 46 -10.14 -27.47 -9.03
N GLU A 47 -8.94 -27.25 -8.51
CA GLU A 47 -8.14 -28.29 -7.84
C GLU A 47 -8.39 -28.35 -6.32
N ASN A 48 -9.46 -27.74 -5.81
CA ASN A 48 -9.87 -27.72 -4.39
C ASN A 48 -8.82 -27.14 -3.43
N PHE A 49 -7.97 -26.25 -3.92
CA PHE A 49 -7.06 -25.55 -3.03
C PHE A 49 -7.78 -24.49 -2.21
N PHE A 50 -7.52 -24.52 -0.92
CA PHE A 50 -7.94 -23.48 0.00
C PHE A 50 -7.05 -22.24 -0.17
N PHE A 51 -7.58 -21.17 -0.70
CA PHE A 51 -6.90 -19.89 -0.78
C PHE A 51 -7.86 -18.73 -0.48
N ILE A 52 -7.34 -17.51 -0.44
CA ILE A 52 -7.99 -16.31 0.10
C ILE A 52 -9.36 -16.01 -0.51
N SER A 53 -9.69 -16.48 -1.67
CA SER A 53 -11.01 -16.24 -2.26
C SER A 53 -11.66 -17.52 -2.76
N PRO A 54 -12.40 -18.21 -1.90
CA PRO A 54 -13.17 -19.37 -2.32
C PRO A 54 -14.40 -18.96 -3.13
N CYS A 55 -14.73 -17.68 -3.17
CA CYS A 55 -15.98 -17.21 -3.76
C CYS A 55 -15.75 -16.56 -5.13
N CYS A 56 -16.46 -17.06 -6.15
CA CYS A 56 -16.46 -16.57 -7.53
C CYS A 56 -16.65 -15.03 -7.65
N GLN A 57 -17.26 -14.40 -6.65
CA GLN A 57 -17.50 -12.96 -6.66
C GLN A 57 -16.20 -12.13 -6.70
N VAL A 58 -15.18 -12.52 -5.95
CA VAL A 58 -13.91 -11.75 -5.93
C VAL A 58 -13.14 -11.97 -7.22
N ILE A 59 -13.15 -13.19 -7.76
CA ILE A 59 -12.51 -13.49 -9.05
C ILE A 59 -13.19 -12.69 -10.16
N ASN A 60 -14.52 -12.63 -10.17
CA ASN A 60 -15.27 -11.84 -11.14
C ASN A 60 -15.01 -10.32 -11.00
N GLU A 61 -14.79 -9.84 -9.76
CA GLU A 61 -14.39 -8.43 -9.55
C GLU A 61 -13.00 -8.14 -10.12
N LEU A 62 -12.06 -9.09 -10.07
CA LEU A 62 -10.72 -8.91 -10.65
C LEU A 62 -10.76 -8.71 -12.17
N GLU A 63 -11.70 -9.35 -12.85
CA GLU A 63 -11.85 -9.26 -14.30
C GLU A 63 -12.52 -7.96 -14.78
N LYS A 64 -13.02 -7.11 -13.85
CA LYS A 64 -13.66 -5.84 -14.19
C LYS A 64 -12.65 -4.72 -14.37
N ILE A 65 -12.77 -3.98 -15.47
CA ILE A 65 -11.96 -2.78 -15.71
C ILE A 65 -12.18 -1.69 -14.65
N SER A 66 -13.40 -1.61 -14.07
CA SER A 66 -13.71 -0.69 -12.98
C SER A 66 -12.85 -0.95 -11.73
N THR A 67 -12.64 -2.21 -11.38
CA THR A 67 -11.75 -2.59 -10.26
C THR A 67 -10.32 -2.17 -10.54
N ALA A 68 -9.83 -2.40 -11.76
CA ALA A 68 -8.51 -1.95 -12.18
C ALA A 68 -8.40 -0.42 -12.14
N PHE A 69 -9.43 0.31 -12.57
CA PHE A 69 -9.47 1.77 -12.55
C PHE A 69 -9.36 2.32 -11.11
N TYR A 70 -10.18 1.84 -10.19
CA TYR A 70 -10.07 2.28 -8.79
C TYR A 70 -8.73 1.89 -8.15
N SER A 71 -8.21 0.73 -8.51
CA SER A 71 -6.93 0.25 -8.02
C SER A 71 -5.74 1.07 -8.52
N ALA A 72 -5.83 1.58 -9.75
CA ALA A 72 -4.81 2.43 -10.36
C ALA A 72 -4.58 3.74 -9.59
N VAL A 73 -5.54 4.20 -8.78
CA VAL A 73 -5.42 5.41 -7.97
C VAL A 73 -4.16 5.36 -7.08
N PHE A 74 -3.90 4.24 -6.44
CA PHE A 74 -2.69 4.08 -5.61
C PHE A 74 -1.41 4.28 -6.44
N PHE A 75 -1.30 3.59 -7.57
CA PHE A 75 -0.11 3.68 -8.42
C PHE A 75 0.03 5.04 -9.08
N THR A 76 -1.09 5.68 -9.42
CA THR A 76 -1.08 7.05 -9.95
C THR A 76 -0.48 8.03 -8.96
N PHE A 77 -0.92 7.97 -7.70
CA PHE A 77 -0.46 8.91 -6.66
C PHE A 77 0.81 8.49 -5.92
N THR A 78 1.44 7.41 -6.32
CA THR A 78 2.75 6.97 -5.80
C THR A 78 3.81 6.93 -6.90
N THR A 79 4.01 5.79 -7.52
CA THR A 79 4.97 5.63 -8.63
C THR A 79 4.62 6.49 -9.83
N GLY A 80 3.33 6.63 -10.16
CA GLY A 80 2.86 7.46 -11.27
C GLY A 80 3.27 8.93 -11.11
N VAL A 81 3.05 9.51 -9.93
CA VAL A 81 3.51 10.88 -9.61
C VAL A 81 5.01 11.01 -9.73
N PHE A 82 5.80 10.06 -9.24
CA PHE A 82 7.26 10.06 -9.33
C PHE A 82 7.71 10.08 -10.80
N PHE A 83 7.20 9.15 -11.61
CA PHE A 83 7.60 9.04 -13.02
C PHE A 83 7.04 10.17 -13.89
N ALA A 84 5.82 10.64 -13.62
CA ALA A 84 5.27 11.82 -14.29
C ALA A 84 6.13 13.07 -14.00
N SER A 85 6.51 13.28 -12.73
CA SER A 85 7.37 14.42 -12.36
C SER A 85 8.75 14.33 -13.02
N SER A 86 9.34 13.13 -13.08
CA SER A 86 10.63 12.94 -13.78
C SER A 86 10.52 13.27 -15.27
N GLY A 87 9.44 12.90 -15.93
CA GLY A 87 9.16 13.25 -17.33
C GLY A 87 9.02 14.77 -17.54
N ILE A 88 8.31 15.44 -16.65
CA ILE A 88 8.15 16.89 -16.66
C ILE A 88 9.51 17.59 -16.50
N ILE A 89 10.29 17.17 -15.49
CA ILE A 89 11.63 17.73 -15.21
C ILE A 89 12.55 17.54 -16.41
N ALA A 90 12.57 16.35 -17.01
CA ALA A 90 13.38 16.06 -18.18
C ALA A 90 13.00 16.93 -19.39
N ALA A 91 11.71 17.16 -19.61
CA ALA A 91 11.22 18.05 -20.68
C ALA A 91 11.68 19.51 -20.45
N PHE A 92 11.67 19.99 -19.19
CA PHE A 92 12.20 21.30 -18.85
C PHE A 92 13.71 21.41 -19.13
N CYS A 93 14.50 20.42 -18.71
CA CYS A 93 15.94 20.37 -19.00
C CYS A 93 16.19 20.39 -20.51
N TYR A 94 15.43 19.57 -21.26
CA TYR A 94 15.51 19.54 -22.72
C TYR A 94 15.21 20.89 -23.39
N MET A 95 14.19 21.61 -22.90
CA MET A 95 13.83 22.94 -23.44
C MET A 95 14.82 24.04 -23.06
N LYS A 96 15.44 23.93 -21.88
CA LYS A 96 16.33 24.97 -21.35
C LYS A 96 17.75 24.87 -21.90
N PHE A 97 18.28 23.65 -22.09
CA PHE A 97 19.63 23.43 -22.55
C PHE A 97 19.77 23.53 -24.07
N LYS A 98 20.98 23.98 -24.55
CA LYS A 98 21.32 24.12 -25.96
C LYS A 98 22.56 23.32 -26.30
N GLY A 99 22.76 23.03 -27.58
CA GLY A 99 23.97 22.36 -28.09
C GLY A 99 24.23 20.98 -27.46
N LYS A 100 25.52 20.68 -27.17
CA LYS A 100 25.97 19.40 -26.61
C LYS A 100 25.26 19.02 -25.30
N LEU A 101 24.94 20.00 -24.45
CA LEU A 101 24.29 19.77 -23.16
C LEU A 101 22.87 19.23 -23.34
N LYS A 102 22.18 19.68 -24.39
CA LYS A 102 20.84 19.15 -24.75
C LYS A 102 20.91 17.67 -25.14
N SER A 103 21.90 17.28 -25.93
CA SER A 103 22.09 15.87 -26.34
C SER A 103 22.49 15.01 -25.15
N ILE A 104 23.40 15.46 -24.30
CA ILE A 104 23.81 14.73 -23.10
C ILE A 104 22.61 14.50 -22.16
N THR A 105 21.82 15.53 -21.87
CA THR A 105 20.61 15.38 -21.01
C THR A 105 19.58 14.44 -21.59
N SER A 106 19.39 14.45 -22.92
CA SER A 106 18.47 13.54 -23.59
C SER A 106 18.94 12.08 -23.51
N ILE A 107 20.22 11.85 -23.79
CA ILE A 107 20.85 10.50 -23.71
C ILE A 107 20.82 9.98 -22.27
N SER A 108 21.24 10.82 -21.30
CA SER A 108 21.21 10.44 -19.88
C SER A 108 19.81 10.11 -19.41
N TYR A 109 18.79 10.84 -19.89
CA TYR A 109 17.42 10.58 -19.56
C TYR A 109 16.91 9.26 -20.15
N VAL A 110 17.21 8.96 -21.42
CA VAL A 110 16.88 7.68 -22.04
C VAL A 110 17.56 6.51 -21.33
N LEU A 111 18.86 6.66 -20.99
CA LEU A 111 19.57 5.65 -20.22
C LEU A 111 18.98 5.46 -18.82
N MET A 112 18.57 6.53 -18.15
CA MET A 112 17.89 6.46 -16.87
C MET A 112 16.56 5.73 -16.99
N LEU A 113 15.76 5.95 -18.03
CA LEU A 113 14.51 5.24 -18.29
C LEU A 113 14.74 3.75 -18.53
N ILE A 114 15.74 3.41 -19.35
CA ILE A 114 16.08 2.00 -19.62
C ILE A 114 16.57 1.32 -18.35
N SER A 115 17.43 1.97 -17.58
CA SER A 115 17.95 1.44 -16.31
C SER A 115 16.86 1.30 -15.26
N ALA A 116 16.02 2.31 -15.09
CA ALA A 116 14.86 2.24 -14.21
C ALA A 116 13.90 1.15 -14.68
N GLY A 117 13.70 1.05 -15.98
CA GLY A 117 13.04 -0.02 -16.63
C GLY A 117 13.62 -1.37 -16.19
N TYR A 118 14.88 -1.66 -16.37
CA TYR A 118 15.56 -2.92 -16.04
C TYR A 118 15.51 -3.27 -14.54
N LEU A 119 15.69 -2.29 -13.67
CA LEU A 119 15.73 -2.47 -12.22
C LEU A 119 14.35 -2.72 -11.58
N LEU A 120 13.27 -2.23 -12.17
CA LEU A 120 11.94 -2.23 -11.56
C LEU A 120 11.08 -3.45 -11.90
N GLY A 121 11.42 -4.19 -12.96
CA GLY A 121 10.65 -5.36 -13.39
C GLY A 121 9.21 -5.09 -13.88
N GLU A 122 8.76 -3.85 -13.75
CA GLU A 122 7.43 -3.38 -14.17
C GLU A 122 7.57 -2.25 -15.20
N TYR A 123 8.36 -2.53 -16.20
CA TYR A 123 9.02 -1.60 -17.09
C TYR A 123 8.09 -0.71 -17.88
N PHE A 124 7.07 -1.34 -18.47
CA PHE A 124 6.27 -0.66 -19.47
C PHE A 124 5.47 0.50 -18.90
N ALA A 125 4.73 0.28 -17.81
CA ALA A 125 3.90 1.34 -17.22
C ALA A 125 4.72 2.58 -16.85
N ASN A 126 5.86 2.40 -16.19
CA ASN A 126 6.71 3.50 -15.74
C ASN A 126 7.35 4.27 -16.91
N ILE A 127 7.83 3.56 -17.94
CA ILE A 127 8.40 4.15 -19.15
C ILE A 127 7.34 4.96 -19.88
N PHE A 128 6.14 4.39 -20.09
CA PHE A 128 5.05 5.07 -20.76
C PHE A 128 4.56 6.31 -20.01
N VAL A 129 4.44 6.25 -18.68
CA VAL A 129 4.06 7.41 -17.86
C VAL A 129 5.08 8.54 -18.03
N THR A 130 6.37 8.20 -17.98
CA THR A 130 7.44 9.20 -18.11
C THR A 130 7.46 9.80 -19.51
N ALA A 131 7.36 8.98 -20.55
CA ALA A 131 7.32 9.44 -21.94
C ALA A 131 6.10 10.32 -22.21
N ALA A 132 4.91 9.90 -21.77
CA ALA A 132 3.68 10.69 -21.94
C ALA A 132 3.82 12.07 -21.29
N SER A 133 4.30 12.13 -20.05
CA SER A 133 4.50 13.37 -19.31
C SER A 133 5.56 14.29 -19.96
N PHE A 134 6.62 13.71 -20.50
CA PHE A 134 7.63 14.41 -21.27
C PHE A 134 7.05 15.07 -22.52
N PHE A 135 6.32 14.32 -23.35
CA PHE A 135 5.70 14.84 -24.58
C PHE A 135 4.60 15.86 -24.31
N ILE A 136 3.75 15.66 -23.29
CA ILE A 136 2.74 16.63 -22.87
C ILE A 136 3.41 17.95 -22.50
N THR A 137 4.52 17.89 -21.75
CA THR A 137 5.25 19.09 -21.33
C THR A 137 5.88 19.81 -22.51
N LEU A 138 6.49 19.10 -23.45
CA LEU A 138 7.05 19.67 -24.67
C LEU A 138 5.98 20.39 -25.52
N ARG A 139 4.80 19.77 -25.65
CA ARG A 139 3.71 20.33 -26.46
C ARG A 139 3.14 21.62 -25.86
N LEU A 140 2.98 21.68 -24.54
CA LEU A 140 2.37 22.80 -23.85
C LEU A 140 3.36 23.96 -23.59
N LYS A 141 4.66 23.70 -23.65
CA LYS A 141 5.75 24.69 -23.50
C LYS A 141 5.49 25.68 -22.36
N PRO A 142 5.47 25.25 -21.10
CA PRO A 142 5.23 26.15 -19.97
C PRO A 142 6.45 27.04 -19.74
N PHE A 143 6.21 28.26 -19.31
CA PHE A 143 7.27 29.16 -18.85
C PHE A 143 7.36 29.08 -17.33
N PHE A 144 8.45 28.58 -16.81
CA PHE A 144 8.63 28.40 -15.37
C PHE A 144 9.22 29.67 -14.75
N ASN A 145 8.40 30.43 -14.04
CA ASN A 145 8.87 31.51 -13.20
C ASN A 145 8.28 31.33 -11.80
N LEU A 146 8.93 30.47 -10.99
CA LEU A 146 8.58 30.29 -9.59
C LEU A 146 8.87 31.61 -8.84
N ALA A 147 7.82 32.26 -8.37
CA ALA A 147 8.00 33.36 -7.45
C ALA A 147 8.63 32.84 -6.15
N LYS A 148 9.64 33.51 -5.63
CA LYS A 148 10.36 33.13 -4.38
C LYS A 148 9.41 32.88 -3.21
N ILE A 149 8.27 33.57 -3.20
CA ILE A 149 7.26 33.44 -2.14
C ILE A 149 6.59 32.06 -2.08
N TYR A 150 6.62 31.25 -3.15
CA TYR A 150 6.09 29.90 -3.15
C TYR A 150 6.98 28.89 -2.45
N ILE A 151 8.21 29.26 -2.14
CA ILE A 151 9.17 28.38 -1.47
C ILE A 151 8.66 27.98 -0.07
N LEU A 152 8.03 28.91 0.66
CA LEU A 152 7.61 28.68 2.04
C LEU A 152 6.70 27.47 2.22
N PRO A 153 5.54 27.33 1.53
CA PRO A 153 4.70 26.14 1.65
C PRO A 153 5.40 24.84 1.26
N PHE A 154 6.30 24.90 0.26
CA PHE A 154 7.07 23.71 -0.15
C PHE A 154 8.06 23.27 0.92
N VAL A 155 8.79 24.22 1.52
CA VAL A 155 9.70 23.93 2.61
C VAL A 155 8.96 23.35 3.80
N LEU A 156 7.83 23.93 4.18
CA LEU A 156 7.01 23.42 5.30
C LEU A 156 6.59 21.96 5.05
N ILE A 157 6.02 21.63 3.88
CA ILE A 157 5.52 20.29 3.64
C ILE A 157 6.66 19.25 3.54
N LEU A 158 7.82 19.64 3.02
CA LEU A 158 8.98 18.76 2.97
C LEU A 158 9.61 18.55 4.34
N LEU A 159 9.50 19.53 5.24
CA LEU A 159 10.01 19.40 6.61
C LEU A 159 9.12 18.56 7.52
N ILE A 160 7.81 18.47 7.23
CA ILE A 160 6.86 17.73 8.09
C ILE A 160 7.34 16.31 8.45
N PRO A 161 7.76 15.44 7.52
CA PRO A 161 8.24 14.10 7.86
C PRO A 161 9.53 14.09 8.68
N PHE A 162 10.37 15.13 8.55
CA PHE A 162 11.64 15.25 9.28
C PHE A 162 11.46 15.86 10.68
N LEU A 163 10.47 16.73 10.85
CA LEU A 163 10.12 17.31 12.15
C LEU A 163 9.40 16.31 13.05
N TYR A 164 8.85 15.27 12.48
CA TYR A 164 8.16 14.23 13.22
C TYR A 164 9.13 13.15 13.71
N ASN A 165 9.47 13.20 14.98
CA ASN A 165 10.40 12.28 15.64
C ASN A 165 9.73 10.94 16.04
N GLY A 166 9.08 10.25 15.11
CA GLY A 166 8.43 8.97 15.47
C GLY A 166 8.17 8.05 14.29
N ASN A 167 8.22 6.75 14.57
CA ASN A 167 7.86 5.69 13.60
C ASN A 167 6.34 5.63 13.33
N SER A 168 5.55 6.49 13.97
CA SER A 168 4.09 6.42 14.02
C SER A 168 3.38 7.51 13.19
N PHE A 169 4.11 8.32 12.40
CA PHE A 169 3.55 9.42 11.62
C PHE A 169 2.27 9.04 10.84
N PHE A 170 2.31 7.95 10.10
CA PHE A 170 1.15 7.53 9.30
C PHE A 170 -0.03 7.08 10.16
N SER A 171 0.22 6.44 11.30
CA SER A 171 -0.86 6.07 12.22
C SER A 171 -1.46 7.29 12.88
N ASP A 172 -0.65 8.27 13.26
CA ASP A 172 -1.13 9.51 13.87
C ASP A 172 -1.91 10.36 12.87
N PHE A 173 -1.44 10.46 11.63
CA PHE A 173 -2.17 11.13 10.56
C PHE A 173 -3.53 10.44 10.30
N ARG A 174 -3.55 9.11 10.24
CA ARG A 174 -4.81 8.37 10.12
C ARG A 174 -5.74 8.66 11.28
N ASP A 175 -5.26 8.54 12.50
CA ASP A 175 -6.06 8.57 13.72
C ASP A 175 -6.55 10.00 14.06
N LYS A 176 -5.70 11.00 13.84
CA LYS A 176 -5.96 12.39 14.24
C LYS A 176 -6.47 13.30 13.11
N VAL A 177 -6.34 12.86 11.84
CA VAL A 177 -6.80 13.62 10.69
C VAL A 177 -7.86 12.86 9.90
N LEU A 178 -7.54 11.66 9.37
CA LEU A 178 -8.46 10.95 8.48
C LEU A 178 -9.70 10.42 9.21
N LEU A 179 -9.55 9.76 10.35
CA LEU A 179 -10.66 9.12 11.06
C LEU A 179 -11.51 10.09 11.90
N THR A 180 -11.22 11.40 11.86
CA THR A 180 -11.94 12.40 12.66
C THR A 180 -13.20 12.95 11.97
N ASN A 181 -13.33 12.78 10.66
CA ASN A 181 -14.45 13.33 9.89
C ASN A 181 -14.91 12.35 8.80
N SER A 182 -16.12 12.57 8.28
CA SER A 182 -16.76 11.66 7.30
C SER A 182 -15.98 11.53 5.99
N PHE A 183 -15.42 12.63 5.47
CA PHE A 183 -14.62 12.62 4.25
C PHE A 183 -13.32 11.81 4.43
N GLY A 184 -12.61 12.04 5.54
CA GLY A 184 -11.40 11.29 5.85
C GLY A 184 -11.67 9.79 6.06
N LYS A 185 -12.78 9.43 6.74
CA LYS A 185 -13.23 8.05 6.87
C LYS A 185 -13.55 7.40 5.53
N ALA A 186 -14.23 8.12 4.63
CA ALA A 186 -14.50 7.65 3.28
C ALA A 186 -13.22 7.44 2.48
N LEU A 187 -12.26 8.38 2.55
CA LEU A 187 -10.95 8.28 1.91
C LEU A 187 -10.15 7.08 2.46
N ASN A 188 -10.14 6.89 3.78
CA ASN A 188 -9.49 5.75 4.43
C ASN A 188 -10.12 4.42 3.96
N SER A 189 -11.45 4.34 3.92
CA SER A 189 -12.18 3.16 3.45
C SER A 189 -11.88 2.87 1.98
N PHE A 190 -11.88 3.90 1.13
CA PHE A 190 -11.51 3.78 -0.29
C PHE A 190 -10.08 3.26 -0.45
N TYR A 191 -9.12 3.82 0.31
CA TYR A 191 -7.74 3.39 0.29
C TYR A 191 -7.61 1.90 0.60
N TYR A 192 -8.21 1.42 1.68
CA TYR A 192 -8.15 0.00 2.05
C TYR A 192 -8.90 -0.91 1.09
N LYS A 193 -10.05 -0.47 0.57
CA LYS A 193 -10.85 -1.25 -0.35
C LYS A 193 -10.20 -1.42 -1.72
N TYR A 194 -9.62 -0.37 -2.28
CA TYR A 194 -9.19 -0.35 -3.68
C TYR A 194 -7.69 -0.27 -3.89
N THR A 195 -6.91 0.22 -2.92
CA THR A 195 -5.50 0.50 -3.16
C THR A 195 -4.55 -0.49 -2.50
N LEU A 196 -4.80 -0.91 -1.26
CA LEU A 196 -3.93 -1.89 -0.62
C LEU A 196 -4.04 -3.27 -1.25
N TYR A 197 -5.23 -3.68 -1.61
CA TYR A 197 -5.47 -4.95 -2.23
C TYR A 197 -4.71 -5.11 -3.56
N PRO A 198 -4.88 -4.23 -4.55
CA PRO A 198 -4.11 -4.32 -5.78
C PRO A 198 -2.62 -4.07 -5.57
N ALA A 199 -2.22 -3.19 -4.67
CA ALA A 199 -0.82 -2.97 -4.35
C ALA A 199 -0.16 -4.21 -3.74
N GLU A 200 -0.85 -4.96 -2.91
CA GLU A 200 -0.37 -6.23 -2.36
C GLU A 200 -0.32 -7.35 -3.40
N ILE A 201 -1.27 -7.37 -4.35
CA ILE A 201 -1.38 -8.39 -5.40
C ILE A 201 -0.53 -8.05 -6.60
N ILE A 202 -0.42 -6.77 -6.96
CA ILE A 202 0.37 -6.28 -8.08
C ILE A 202 1.84 -6.05 -7.70
N LYS A 203 2.26 -6.47 -6.53
CA LYS A 203 3.68 -6.79 -6.39
C LYS A 203 4.04 -7.63 -7.60
N SER A 204 5.14 -7.31 -8.27
CA SER A 204 5.57 -7.93 -9.56
C SER A 204 5.12 -9.40 -9.69
N PRO A 205 5.02 -9.98 -10.88
CA PRO A 205 4.63 -11.39 -11.06
C PRO A 205 5.36 -12.37 -10.14
N LEU A 206 6.60 -12.01 -9.72
CA LEU A 206 7.40 -12.76 -8.76
C LEU A 206 6.94 -12.61 -7.30
N LYS A 207 6.06 -11.66 -7.01
CA LYS A 207 5.60 -11.31 -5.66
C LYS A 207 4.09 -11.45 -5.48
N LYS A 208 3.38 -11.98 -6.46
CA LYS A 208 1.96 -12.32 -6.34
C LYS A 208 1.78 -13.32 -5.20
N GLN A 209 0.76 -13.11 -4.40
CA GLN A 209 0.47 -14.01 -3.26
C GLN A 209 0.04 -15.40 -3.71
N LEU A 210 -0.65 -15.50 -4.82
CA LEU A 210 -0.97 -16.78 -5.46
C LEU A 210 0.19 -17.18 -6.36
N LYS A 211 1.05 -18.06 -5.84
CA LYS A 211 2.19 -18.61 -6.56
C LYS A 211 1.91 -20.06 -6.87
N THR A 212 2.23 -20.46 -8.09
CA THR A 212 2.02 -21.81 -8.57
C THR A 212 3.33 -22.56 -8.66
N ALA A 213 3.32 -23.84 -8.25
CA ALA A 213 4.46 -24.72 -8.36
C ALA A 213 4.11 -25.97 -9.16
N LYS A 214 5.09 -26.53 -9.86
CA LYS A 214 5.02 -27.88 -10.47
C LYS A 214 6.03 -28.77 -9.78
N ILE A 215 5.63 -29.98 -9.40
CA ILE A 215 6.48 -30.95 -8.71
C ILE A 215 6.53 -32.20 -9.58
N GLU A 216 7.72 -32.61 -9.99
CA GLU A 216 7.93 -33.79 -10.88
C GLU A 216 9.05 -34.70 -10.38
N GLY A 217 8.86 -36.01 -10.53
CA GLY A 217 9.90 -37.02 -10.29
C GLY A 217 10.09 -37.43 -8.82
N PHE A 218 9.15 -37.10 -7.96
CA PHE A 218 9.16 -37.46 -6.53
C PHE A 218 8.20 -38.61 -6.24
N ASP A 219 8.51 -39.42 -5.25
CA ASP A 219 7.56 -40.38 -4.72
C ASP A 219 6.46 -39.69 -3.89
N SER A 220 5.39 -40.42 -3.55
CA SER A 220 4.22 -39.85 -2.88
C SER A 220 4.56 -39.21 -1.52
N LYS A 221 5.50 -39.76 -0.75
CA LYS A 221 5.90 -39.26 0.56
C LYS A 221 6.71 -37.95 0.42
N GLU A 222 7.69 -37.95 -0.47
CA GLU A 222 8.51 -36.79 -0.78
C GLU A 222 7.65 -35.64 -1.36
N LYS A 223 6.71 -35.97 -2.28
CA LYS A 223 5.78 -35.00 -2.87
C LYS A 223 4.95 -34.32 -1.79
N THR A 224 4.33 -35.09 -0.89
CA THR A 224 3.53 -34.55 0.21
C THR A 224 4.36 -33.65 1.13
N GLN A 225 5.60 -34.01 1.43
CA GLN A 225 6.50 -33.20 2.24
C GLN A 225 6.83 -31.88 1.55
N ILE A 226 7.18 -31.89 0.26
CA ILE A 226 7.45 -30.66 -0.51
C ILE A 226 6.20 -29.80 -0.64
N GLU A 227 5.03 -30.38 -0.87
CA GLU A 227 3.76 -29.66 -0.92
C GLU A 227 3.42 -28.95 0.38
N SER A 228 3.63 -29.61 1.52
CA SER A 228 3.38 -29.01 2.84
C SER A 228 4.28 -27.78 3.07
N ILE A 229 5.55 -27.87 2.68
CA ILE A 229 6.50 -26.78 2.76
C ILE A 229 6.11 -25.65 1.81
N LEU A 230 5.79 -25.97 0.56
CA LEU A 230 5.38 -24.96 -0.43
C LEU A 230 4.13 -24.20 0.00
N LYS A 231 3.12 -24.90 0.52
CA LYS A 231 1.88 -24.27 1.06
C LYS A 231 2.19 -23.29 2.20
N LYS A 232 3.15 -23.60 3.05
CA LYS A 232 3.61 -22.69 4.12
C LYS A 232 4.12 -21.35 3.58
N TYR A 233 4.69 -21.35 2.35
CA TYR A 233 5.18 -20.14 1.65
C TYR A 233 4.23 -19.61 0.59
N ASN A 234 2.95 -20.02 0.61
CA ASN A 234 1.92 -19.63 -0.36
C ASN A 234 2.24 -20.04 -1.81
N TYR A 235 2.97 -21.17 -2.00
CA TYR A 235 3.11 -21.84 -3.27
C TYR A 235 2.13 -23.01 -3.34
N PHE A 236 1.30 -23.02 -4.38
CA PHE A 236 0.29 -24.04 -4.57
C PHE A 236 0.74 -24.98 -5.72
N PRO A 237 0.94 -26.27 -5.44
CA PRO A 237 1.19 -27.24 -6.49
C PRO A 237 -0.02 -27.32 -7.41
N LEU A 238 0.17 -27.09 -8.70
CA LEU A 238 -0.91 -27.02 -9.68
C LEU A 238 -0.57 -27.95 -10.86
N GLU A 239 -1.42 -28.94 -11.13
CA GLU A 239 -1.18 -29.92 -12.19
C GLU A 239 -1.62 -29.42 -13.58
N ASN A 240 -2.51 -28.44 -13.64
CA ASN A 240 -2.99 -27.88 -14.91
C ASN A 240 -1.84 -27.39 -15.80
N LYS A 241 -1.69 -28.01 -16.99
CA LYS A 241 -0.60 -27.75 -17.93
C LYS A 241 -0.69 -26.38 -18.63
N ASN A 242 -1.89 -25.84 -18.75
CA ASN A 242 -2.12 -24.60 -19.50
C ASN A 242 -1.70 -23.34 -18.74
N ILE A 243 -1.46 -23.43 -17.43
CA ILE A 243 -1.07 -22.31 -16.61
C ILE A 243 0.44 -22.30 -16.40
N LYS A 244 1.06 -21.17 -16.73
CA LYS A 244 2.49 -20.96 -16.49
C LYS A 244 2.79 -21.03 -14.99
N LYS A 245 3.71 -21.92 -14.61
CA LYS A 245 4.12 -22.09 -13.22
C LYS A 245 5.16 -21.04 -12.83
N ASP A 246 5.04 -20.55 -11.59
CA ASP A 246 6.04 -19.63 -11.04
C ASP A 246 7.33 -20.36 -10.67
N VAL A 247 7.21 -21.64 -10.26
CA VAL A 247 8.33 -22.51 -9.91
C VAL A 247 8.09 -23.93 -10.42
N GLU A 248 9.11 -24.55 -11.00
CA GLU A 248 9.14 -25.97 -11.30
C GLU A 248 10.23 -26.67 -10.47
N ILE A 249 9.86 -27.72 -9.75
CA ILE A 249 10.73 -28.50 -8.91
C ILE A 249 10.79 -29.92 -9.48
N LYS A 250 11.95 -30.32 -9.96
CA LYS A 250 12.16 -31.62 -10.60
C LYS A 250 13.25 -32.40 -9.88
N LYS A 251 12.97 -33.65 -9.55
CA LYS A 251 13.98 -34.58 -9.04
C LYS A 251 14.69 -35.26 -10.18
N LYS A 252 16.02 -35.14 -10.22
CA LYS A 252 16.89 -35.91 -11.11
C LYS A 252 17.89 -36.67 -10.25
N GLN A 253 17.66 -37.98 -10.05
CA GLN A 253 18.45 -38.86 -9.17
C GLN A 253 18.53 -38.29 -7.75
N LYS A 254 19.74 -37.91 -7.27
CA LYS A 254 19.95 -37.36 -5.93
C LYS A 254 19.85 -35.83 -5.87
N ASN A 255 19.64 -35.17 -6.99
CA ASN A 255 19.59 -33.70 -7.11
C ASN A 255 18.17 -33.21 -7.37
N ILE A 256 17.88 -32.04 -6.83
CA ILE A 256 16.66 -31.30 -7.12
C ILE A 256 17.00 -30.08 -7.97
N ILE A 257 16.33 -29.98 -9.11
CA ILE A 257 16.40 -28.82 -9.98
C ILE A 257 15.19 -27.95 -9.69
N VAL A 258 15.46 -26.72 -9.26
CA VAL A 258 14.43 -25.70 -9.06
C VAL A 258 14.57 -24.66 -10.16
N LYS A 259 13.58 -24.63 -11.05
CA LYS A 259 13.53 -23.69 -12.17
C LYS A 259 12.49 -22.61 -11.90
N THR A 260 12.91 -21.37 -12.01
CA THR A 260 12.04 -20.20 -12.01
C THR A 260 12.10 -19.51 -13.37
N ASN A 261 11.26 -18.51 -13.59
CA ASN A 261 11.32 -17.73 -14.85
C ASN A 261 12.69 -17.09 -15.14
N LYS A 262 13.58 -16.97 -14.12
CA LYS A 262 14.85 -16.25 -14.24
C LYS A 262 16.09 -17.09 -13.97
N LYS A 263 15.96 -18.15 -13.21
CA LYS A 263 17.13 -18.92 -12.73
C LYS A 263 16.80 -20.40 -12.65
N GLU A 264 17.79 -21.21 -12.90
CA GLU A 264 17.78 -22.64 -12.62
C GLU A 264 18.85 -22.92 -11.57
N LEU A 265 18.46 -23.57 -10.48
CA LEU A 265 19.32 -23.87 -9.33
C LEU A 265 19.28 -25.36 -9.04
N ASN A 266 20.44 -25.95 -8.76
CA ASN A 266 20.58 -27.34 -8.42
C ASN A 266 20.90 -27.50 -6.94
N PHE A 267 20.18 -28.38 -6.27
CA PHE A 267 20.33 -28.67 -4.85
C PHE A 267 20.43 -30.18 -4.61
N ASN A 268 21.18 -30.57 -3.59
CA ASN A 268 21.07 -31.92 -3.05
C ASN A 268 19.74 -32.05 -2.29
N PHE A 269 19.06 -33.20 -2.41
CA PHE A 269 17.74 -33.43 -1.81
C PHE A 269 17.71 -33.13 -0.29
N ARG A 270 18.70 -33.64 0.44
CA ARG A 270 18.78 -33.41 1.90
C ARG A 270 18.92 -31.92 2.24
N ASN A 271 19.81 -31.24 1.55
CA ASN A 271 20.04 -29.79 1.77
C ASN A 271 18.86 -28.94 1.35
N PHE A 272 18.11 -29.37 0.34
CA PHE A 272 16.90 -28.69 -0.10
C PHE A 272 15.80 -28.71 0.98
N ILE A 273 15.61 -29.83 1.65
CA ILE A 273 14.60 -29.99 2.69
C ILE A 273 15.04 -29.31 4.00
N SER A 274 16.31 -29.49 4.41
CA SER A 274 16.81 -28.91 5.67
C SER A 274 16.95 -27.39 5.63
N ASP A 275 17.37 -26.85 4.50
CA ASP A 275 17.64 -25.41 4.33
C ASP A 275 16.63 -24.71 3.42
N PHE A 276 15.37 -25.18 3.42
CA PHE A 276 14.35 -24.70 2.49
C PHE A 276 14.14 -23.19 2.60
N ASP A 277 14.17 -22.63 3.81
CA ASP A 277 14.06 -21.18 4.03
C ASP A 277 15.20 -20.40 3.36
N LYS A 278 16.43 -20.87 3.48
CA LYS A 278 17.60 -20.27 2.82
C LYS A 278 17.56 -20.47 1.31
N THR A 279 17.04 -21.62 0.88
CA THR A 279 16.90 -21.97 -0.53
C THR A 279 15.84 -21.08 -1.19
N ILE A 280 14.68 -20.95 -0.57
CA ILE A 280 13.61 -20.05 -1.00
C ILE A 280 14.10 -18.61 -1.04
N SER A 281 14.84 -18.14 -0.06
CA SER A 281 15.40 -16.78 -0.06
C SER A 281 16.40 -16.53 -1.19
N LYS A 282 17.11 -17.56 -1.66
CA LYS A 282 18.01 -17.49 -2.83
C LYS A 282 17.25 -17.52 -4.15
N ILE A 283 16.14 -18.27 -4.21
CA ILE A 283 15.27 -18.39 -5.38
C ILE A 283 14.50 -17.07 -5.57
N PHE A 284 13.99 -16.53 -4.49
CA PHE A 284 13.20 -15.30 -4.48
C PHE A 284 14.09 -14.13 -4.05
N GLU A 285 14.57 -13.41 -5.04
CA GLU A 285 15.35 -12.19 -4.83
C GLU A 285 14.71 -11.28 -3.77
N LYS A 286 15.59 -10.66 -2.97
CA LYS A 286 15.25 -9.53 -2.08
C LYS A 286 14.19 -8.64 -2.73
N GLN A 287 13.16 -8.29 -1.97
CA GLN A 287 12.18 -7.28 -2.39
C GLN A 287 12.90 -6.14 -3.11
N ASN A 288 12.41 -5.81 -4.29
CA ASN A 288 13.00 -4.74 -5.07
C ASN A 288 12.95 -3.44 -4.24
N SER A 289 14.05 -3.19 -3.52
CA SER A 289 14.16 -2.06 -2.59
C SER A 289 13.97 -0.73 -3.32
N PHE A 290 14.26 -0.71 -4.62
CA PHE A 290 14.12 0.47 -5.45
C PHE A 290 12.64 0.81 -5.71
N LEU A 291 11.79 -0.15 -6.08
CA LEU A 291 10.36 0.10 -6.26
C LEU A 291 9.71 0.60 -4.95
N LYS A 292 10.06 -0.02 -3.82
CA LYS A 292 9.59 0.44 -2.53
C LYS A 292 10.05 1.88 -2.25
N LYS A 293 11.30 2.21 -2.54
CA LYS A 293 11.84 3.57 -2.37
C LYS A 293 11.15 4.56 -3.28
N THR A 294 10.98 4.25 -4.58
CA THR A 294 10.28 5.15 -5.52
C THR A 294 8.82 5.37 -5.15
N THR A 295 8.13 4.32 -4.71
CA THR A 295 6.73 4.44 -4.22
C THR A 295 6.66 5.35 -3.01
N ILE A 296 7.54 5.15 -2.02
CA ILE A 296 7.60 5.99 -0.81
C ILE A 296 7.97 7.43 -1.19
N THR A 297 9.00 7.64 -2.02
CA THR A 297 9.42 8.98 -2.46
C THR A 297 8.31 9.67 -3.26
N GLY A 298 7.62 8.96 -4.14
CA GLY A 298 6.47 9.48 -4.87
C GLY A 298 5.38 9.97 -3.92
N PHE A 299 5.04 9.18 -2.93
CA PHE A 299 4.00 9.50 -1.97
C PHE A 299 4.42 10.60 -0.97
N VAL A 300 5.64 10.54 -0.44
CA VAL A 300 6.07 11.44 0.65
C VAL A 300 6.60 12.77 0.13
N VAL A 301 7.20 12.80 -1.05
CA VAL A 301 7.85 14.01 -1.60
C VAL A 301 7.04 14.59 -2.76
N PHE A 302 6.85 13.83 -3.82
CA PHE A 302 6.28 14.37 -5.07
C PHE A 302 4.79 14.65 -4.97
N LEU A 303 4.01 13.79 -4.34
CA LEU A 303 2.57 14.00 -4.20
C LEU A 303 2.25 15.27 -3.36
N PRO A 304 2.84 15.47 -2.18
CA PRO A 304 2.64 16.70 -1.42
C PRO A 304 3.06 17.96 -2.19
N VAL A 305 4.18 17.92 -2.88
CA VAL A 305 4.64 19.05 -3.72
C VAL A 305 3.61 19.38 -4.79
N ILE A 306 3.06 18.39 -5.49
CA ILE A 306 2.04 18.60 -6.52
C ILE A 306 0.74 19.16 -5.90
N ILE A 307 0.30 18.63 -4.76
CA ILE A 307 -0.90 19.11 -4.06
C ILE A 307 -0.72 20.57 -3.65
N VAL A 308 0.39 20.92 -3.03
CA VAL A 308 0.70 22.31 -2.63
C VAL A 308 0.74 23.24 -3.81
N PHE A 309 1.42 22.81 -4.88
CA PHE A 309 1.50 23.60 -6.09
C PHE A 309 0.13 23.82 -6.73
N SER A 310 -0.68 22.78 -6.81
CA SER A 310 -2.05 22.86 -7.35
C SER A 310 -2.92 23.78 -6.50
N LEU A 311 -2.83 23.69 -5.19
CA LEU A 311 -3.59 24.54 -4.25
C LEU A 311 -3.18 26.00 -4.37
N ILE A 312 -1.87 26.30 -4.38
CA ILE A 312 -1.37 27.68 -4.60
C ILE A 312 -1.87 28.22 -5.94
N SER A 313 -1.80 27.40 -6.99
CA SER A 313 -2.22 27.83 -8.33
C SER A 313 -3.72 28.13 -8.39
N LEU A 314 -4.53 27.29 -7.75
CA LEU A 314 -5.97 27.47 -7.65
C LEU A 314 -6.33 28.74 -6.86
N LEU A 315 -5.77 28.90 -5.67
CA LEU A 315 -6.00 30.07 -4.84
C LEU A 315 -5.52 31.36 -5.51
N ASN A 316 -4.36 31.32 -6.17
CA ASN A 316 -3.85 32.47 -6.92
C ASN A 316 -4.78 32.84 -8.09
N PHE A 317 -5.35 31.86 -8.78
CA PHE A 317 -6.35 32.10 -9.82
C PHE A 317 -7.56 32.84 -9.24
N PHE A 318 -8.14 32.36 -8.12
CA PHE A 318 -9.26 33.04 -7.46
C PHE A 318 -8.91 34.44 -7.00
N PHE A 319 -7.79 34.63 -6.31
CA PHE A 319 -7.42 35.94 -5.77
C PHE A 319 -7.06 36.98 -6.83
N THR A 320 -6.69 36.57 -8.05
CA THR A 320 -6.44 37.52 -9.15
C THR A 320 -7.71 38.26 -9.61
N PHE A 321 -8.92 37.78 -9.26
CA PHE A 321 -10.16 38.51 -9.52
C PHE A 321 -10.37 39.69 -8.58
N PHE A 322 -9.79 39.65 -7.37
CA PHE A 322 -10.04 40.62 -6.32
C PHE A 322 -8.81 41.50 -5.99
N PHE A 323 -7.60 40.98 -6.20
CA PHE A 323 -6.38 41.63 -5.76
C PHE A 323 -5.35 41.83 -6.89
N LYS A 324 -4.49 42.84 -6.72
CA LYS A 324 -3.30 42.98 -7.56
C LYS A 324 -2.44 41.72 -7.50
N LYS A 325 -1.80 41.37 -8.60
CA LYS A 325 -1.08 40.10 -8.82
C LYS A 325 -0.06 39.72 -7.73
N ASN A 326 0.69 40.68 -7.21
CA ASN A 326 1.69 40.42 -6.17
C ASN A 326 1.02 40.08 -4.82
N ILE A 327 -0.06 40.77 -4.49
CA ILE A 327 -0.88 40.51 -3.30
C ILE A 327 -1.53 39.13 -3.41
N SER A 328 -2.13 38.82 -4.56
CA SER A 328 -2.76 37.52 -4.83
C SER A 328 -1.77 36.36 -4.60
N LYS A 329 -0.54 36.45 -5.09
CA LYS A 329 0.49 35.40 -4.91
C LYS A 329 0.88 35.24 -3.45
N SER A 330 1.10 36.35 -2.75
CA SER A 330 1.48 36.34 -1.32
C SER A 330 0.37 35.72 -0.49
N LEU A 331 -0.88 36.16 -0.71
CA LEU A 331 -2.04 35.66 0.01
C LEU A 331 -2.26 34.16 -0.24
N SER A 332 -2.14 33.72 -1.49
CA SER A 332 -2.25 32.30 -1.85
C SER A 332 -1.19 31.45 -1.14
N SER A 333 0.05 31.91 -1.10
CA SER A 333 1.17 31.20 -0.45
C SER A 333 0.97 31.12 1.06
N VAL A 334 0.63 32.23 1.70
CA VAL A 334 0.39 32.29 3.15
C VAL A 334 -0.80 31.41 3.54
N LEU A 335 -1.93 31.53 2.82
CA LEU A 335 -3.10 30.72 3.12
C LEU A 335 -2.82 29.21 2.95
N THR A 336 -2.06 28.83 1.92
CA THR A 336 -1.65 27.43 1.73
C THR A 336 -0.78 26.96 2.90
N ALA A 337 0.17 27.77 3.35
CA ALA A 337 1.03 27.44 4.49
C ALA A 337 0.21 27.26 5.78
N VAL A 338 -0.76 28.17 6.03
CA VAL A 338 -1.67 28.09 7.18
C VAL A 338 -2.51 26.81 7.11
N LEU A 339 -3.08 26.49 5.95
CA LEU A 339 -3.86 25.26 5.77
C LEU A 339 -3.03 23.99 6.05
N ILE A 340 -1.80 23.92 5.52
CA ILE A 340 -0.89 22.80 5.78
C ILE A 340 -0.62 22.68 7.28
N TYR A 341 -0.25 23.79 7.92
CA TYR A 341 0.04 23.81 9.36
C TYR A 341 -1.16 23.33 10.18
N THR A 342 -2.35 23.86 9.90
CA THR A 342 -3.60 23.50 10.60
C THR A 342 -3.93 22.01 10.46
N ILE A 343 -3.76 21.44 9.25
CA ILE A 343 -4.03 20.01 9.02
C ILE A 343 -3.06 19.11 9.81
N PHE A 344 -1.79 19.51 9.91
CA PHE A 344 -0.77 18.68 10.56
C PHE A 344 -0.60 18.96 12.06
N LEU A 345 -1.12 20.08 12.58
CA LEU A 345 -1.03 20.44 13.98
C LEU A 345 -1.46 19.31 14.95
N PRO A 346 -2.58 18.60 14.73
CA PRO A 346 -2.97 17.49 15.61
C PRO A 346 -1.98 16.32 15.59
N VAL A 347 -1.27 16.12 14.47
CA VAL A 347 -0.31 15.01 14.31
C VAL A 347 0.93 15.25 15.17
N PHE A 348 1.38 16.51 15.27
CA PHE A 348 2.57 16.86 16.07
C PHE A 348 2.32 16.88 17.58
N ASN A 349 1.06 17.09 17.98
CA ASN A 349 0.71 17.16 19.40
C ASN A 349 0.47 15.75 19.95
N THR A 350 1.33 15.31 20.90
CA THR A 350 1.00 14.16 21.73
C THR A 350 0.06 14.61 22.82
N SER A 351 -1.10 13.98 22.90
CA SER A 351 -2.09 14.29 23.94
C SER A 351 -1.91 13.43 25.21
N PHE A 352 -0.97 12.47 25.18
CA PHE A 352 -0.65 11.64 26.34
C PHE A 352 0.01 12.49 27.44
N ASN A 353 -0.68 12.61 28.58
CA ASN A 353 -0.16 13.36 29.73
C ASN A 353 0.66 12.45 30.65
N LYS A 354 1.98 12.65 30.68
CA LYS A 354 2.92 11.85 31.48
C LYS A 354 2.77 12.10 33.00
N ASN A 355 2.13 13.18 33.40
CA ASN A 355 1.90 13.51 34.81
C ASN A 355 0.65 12.83 35.38
N LEU A 356 -0.16 12.22 34.56
CA LEU A 356 -1.35 11.47 34.96
C LEU A 356 -1.08 9.97 34.86
N THR A 357 -1.81 9.18 35.67
CA THR A 357 -1.78 7.72 35.51
C THR A 357 -2.38 7.30 34.18
N ILE A 358 -2.06 6.09 33.72
CA ILE A 358 -2.64 5.53 32.49
C ILE A 358 -4.17 5.47 32.59
N GLU A 359 -4.68 5.08 33.76
CA GLU A 359 -6.12 5.00 34.01
C GLU A 359 -6.81 6.36 33.96
N GLN A 360 -6.17 7.41 34.48
CA GLN A 360 -6.67 8.78 34.39
C GLN A 360 -6.70 9.27 32.95
N ASN A 361 -5.64 9.00 32.18
CA ASN A 361 -5.59 9.33 30.75
C ASN A 361 -6.68 8.59 29.95
N LEU A 362 -6.95 7.30 30.24
CA LEU A 362 -8.03 6.54 29.59
C LEU A 362 -9.44 7.07 29.93
N LYS A 363 -9.62 7.72 31.07
CA LYS A 363 -10.88 8.36 31.48
C LYS A 363 -11.01 9.80 30.99
N SER A 364 -10.00 10.35 30.32
CA SER A 364 -10.02 11.72 29.81
C SER A 364 -11.24 12.01 28.93
N ALA A 365 -11.79 13.20 29.03
CA ALA A 365 -12.82 13.68 28.11
C ALA A 365 -12.27 13.85 26.69
N ASP A 366 -10.98 14.22 26.55
CA ASP A 366 -10.35 14.36 25.25
C ASP A 366 -10.09 13.00 24.60
N ARG A 367 -10.66 12.81 23.41
CA ARG A 367 -10.51 11.58 22.63
C ARG A 367 -9.06 11.28 22.22
N PHE A 368 -8.28 12.33 21.92
CA PHE A 368 -6.90 12.13 21.47
C PHE A 368 -6.01 11.65 22.62
N THR A 369 -6.26 12.12 23.82
CA THR A 369 -5.60 11.60 25.03
C THR A 369 -5.89 10.11 25.22
N ARG A 370 -7.14 9.68 25.08
CA ARG A 370 -7.49 8.24 25.17
C ARG A 370 -6.84 7.40 24.08
N ILE A 371 -6.86 7.88 22.83
CA ILE A 371 -6.24 7.19 21.69
C ILE A 371 -4.73 7.07 21.89
N ASP A 372 -4.05 8.16 22.25
CA ASP A 372 -2.60 8.15 22.46
C ASP A 372 -2.22 7.27 23.66
N THR A 373 -3.09 7.18 24.69
CA THR A 373 -2.88 6.28 25.83
C THR A 373 -3.00 4.82 25.43
N LEU A 374 -4.03 4.43 24.68
CA LEU A 374 -4.17 3.08 24.16
C LEU A 374 -3.00 2.70 23.26
N LYS A 375 -2.54 3.62 22.42
CA LYS A 375 -1.36 3.45 21.59
C LYS A 375 -0.09 3.24 22.42
N TYR A 376 0.08 4.03 23.49
CA TYR A 376 1.19 3.90 24.44
C TYR A 376 1.18 2.53 25.13
N ILE A 377 0.01 2.07 25.60
CA ILE A 377 -0.18 0.73 26.19
C ILE A 377 0.28 -0.35 25.21
N TYR A 378 -0.18 -0.28 23.95
CA TYR A 378 0.19 -1.25 22.91
C TYR A 378 1.68 -1.24 22.59
N GLN A 379 2.29 -0.07 22.46
CA GLN A 379 3.70 0.07 22.06
C GLN A 379 4.69 -0.36 23.16
N ASN A 380 4.25 -0.34 24.41
CA ASN A 380 5.07 -0.70 25.57
C ASN A 380 4.65 -2.04 26.18
N ASP A 381 3.83 -2.83 25.48
CA ASP A 381 3.34 -4.14 25.93
C ASP A 381 2.76 -4.14 27.35
N ILE A 382 2.08 -3.03 27.75
CA ILE A 382 1.51 -2.89 29.08
C ILE A 382 0.26 -3.75 29.22
N ILE A 383 0.28 -4.62 30.22
CA ILE A 383 -0.83 -5.52 30.54
C ILE A 383 -1.81 -4.83 31.46
N MET A 384 -2.97 -4.40 30.94
CA MET A 384 -4.05 -3.84 31.73
C MET A 384 -5.43 -4.13 31.13
N ASN A 385 -6.47 -4.03 31.96
CA ASN A 385 -7.84 -4.22 31.48
C ASN A 385 -8.32 -2.98 30.72
N ILE A 386 -8.72 -3.19 29.48
CA ILE A 386 -9.36 -2.18 28.64
C ILE A 386 -10.88 -2.28 28.84
N SER A 387 -11.53 -1.14 29.07
CA SER A 387 -12.96 -1.10 29.30
C SER A 387 -13.76 -1.38 28.02
N ASP A 388 -14.94 -1.97 28.20
CA ASP A 388 -15.91 -2.18 27.11
C ASP A 388 -16.32 -0.84 26.47
N LYS A 389 -16.26 0.28 27.22
CA LYS A 389 -16.50 1.61 26.69
C LYS A 389 -15.50 1.99 25.60
N SER A 390 -14.22 1.66 25.74
CA SER A 390 -13.21 1.92 24.70
C SER A 390 -13.38 1.00 23.47
N LEU A 391 -13.77 -0.29 23.68
CA LEU A 391 -14.09 -1.20 22.58
C LEU A 391 -15.32 -0.75 21.79
N ASN A 392 -16.29 -0.08 22.43
CA ASN A 392 -17.55 0.37 21.84
C ASN A 392 -17.57 1.90 21.61
N SER A 393 -16.42 2.57 21.65
CA SER A 393 -16.31 4.00 21.42
C SER A 393 -16.92 4.41 20.09
N GLU A 394 -17.50 5.59 20.02
CA GLU A 394 -17.95 6.21 18.77
C GLU A 394 -16.78 6.53 17.81
N TYR A 395 -15.57 6.67 18.34
CA TYR A 395 -14.37 7.01 17.57
C TYR A 395 -13.65 5.77 17.03
N ASP A 396 -13.52 5.69 15.72
CA ASP A 396 -12.93 4.55 15.01
C ASP A 396 -11.48 4.27 15.45
N ALA A 397 -10.68 5.31 15.66
CA ALA A 397 -9.28 5.17 16.12
C ALA A 397 -9.20 4.64 17.55
N GLU A 398 -10.11 5.03 18.44
CA GLU A 398 -10.16 4.51 19.82
C GLU A 398 -10.51 3.02 19.80
N ARG A 399 -11.53 2.60 19.04
CA ARG A 399 -11.87 1.18 18.87
C ARG A 399 -10.72 0.36 18.28
N TYR A 400 -10.02 0.92 17.30
CA TYR A 400 -8.87 0.27 16.67
C TYR A 400 -7.76 -0.09 17.69
N TRP A 401 -7.36 0.89 18.51
CA TRP A 401 -6.34 0.67 19.52
C TRP A 401 -6.85 -0.15 20.71
N ALA A 402 -8.13 0.02 21.09
CA ALA A 402 -8.75 -0.81 22.12
C ALA A 402 -8.74 -2.29 21.77
N VAL A 403 -9.10 -2.66 20.53
CA VAL A 403 -9.03 -4.05 20.06
C VAL A 403 -7.61 -4.62 20.13
N LEU A 404 -6.59 -3.83 19.78
CA LEU A 404 -5.20 -4.29 19.82
C LEU A 404 -4.68 -4.51 21.24
N THR A 405 -5.11 -3.67 22.19
CA THR A 405 -4.68 -3.73 23.59
C THR A 405 -5.55 -4.65 24.44
N PHE A 406 -6.73 -5.04 23.94
CA PHE A 406 -7.67 -5.87 24.69
C PHE A 406 -7.08 -7.25 25.03
N ILE A 407 -7.16 -7.66 26.29
CA ILE A 407 -6.65 -8.93 26.77
C ILE A 407 -7.77 -9.97 26.77
N ILE A 408 -7.59 -11.03 26.00
CA ILE A 408 -8.52 -12.16 25.96
C ILE A 408 -8.14 -13.14 27.08
N ARG A 409 -9.01 -13.30 28.06
CA ARG A 409 -8.84 -14.20 29.21
C ARG A 409 -9.93 -15.28 29.28
N THR A 410 -11.11 -14.94 28.81
CA THR A 410 -12.31 -15.80 28.89
C THR A 410 -12.93 -16.02 27.50
N PRO A 411 -13.77 -17.04 27.33
CA PRO A 411 -14.54 -17.23 26.09
C PRO A 411 -15.44 -16.05 25.72
N GLU A 412 -15.95 -15.32 26.72
CA GLU A 412 -16.78 -14.12 26.54
C GLU A 412 -15.96 -12.96 25.97
N ASP A 413 -14.68 -12.86 26.32
CA ASP A 413 -13.77 -11.87 25.72
C ASP A 413 -13.56 -12.13 24.22
N ILE A 414 -13.56 -13.41 23.80
CA ILE A 414 -13.52 -13.78 22.38
C ILE A 414 -14.77 -13.26 21.68
N ASP A 415 -15.96 -13.41 22.27
CA ASP A 415 -17.21 -12.93 21.68
C ASP A 415 -17.18 -11.41 21.45
N LYS A 416 -16.64 -10.65 22.40
CA LYS A 416 -16.43 -9.21 22.25
C LYS A 416 -15.53 -8.85 21.06
N ILE A 417 -14.47 -9.62 20.83
CA ILE A 417 -13.59 -9.40 19.66
C ILE A 417 -14.24 -9.90 18.38
N ILE A 418 -15.01 -11.01 18.41
CA ILE A 418 -15.78 -11.49 17.26
C ILE A 418 -16.77 -10.41 16.81
N GLU A 419 -17.46 -9.73 17.72
CA GLU A 419 -18.33 -8.61 17.37
C GLU A 419 -17.60 -7.54 16.54
N LYS A 420 -16.32 -7.24 16.84
CA LYS A 420 -15.50 -6.25 16.13
C LYS A 420 -15.05 -6.69 14.74
N THR A 421 -15.21 -7.96 14.36
CA THR A 421 -15.02 -8.40 12.98
C THR A 421 -16.10 -7.83 12.04
N ASN A 422 -17.22 -7.36 12.58
CA ASN A 422 -18.29 -6.69 11.87
C ASN A 422 -18.31 -5.16 12.06
N ASP A 423 -17.24 -4.57 12.61
CA ASP A 423 -17.13 -3.11 12.80
C ASP A 423 -17.30 -2.37 11.49
N LYS A 424 -17.93 -1.19 11.55
CA LYS A 424 -18.08 -0.30 10.38
C LYS A 424 -16.75 0.16 9.78
N ASN A 425 -15.70 0.21 10.58
CA ASN A 425 -14.37 0.63 10.13
C ASN A 425 -13.52 -0.59 9.75
N ILE A 426 -13.01 -0.59 8.52
CA ILE A 426 -12.21 -1.69 7.95
C ILE A 426 -10.94 -1.98 8.75
N ASN A 427 -10.31 -0.96 9.35
CA ASN A 427 -9.11 -1.12 10.16
C ASN A 427 -9.41 -1.88 11.45
N VAL A 428 -10.54 -1.57 12.10
CA VAL A 428 -10.99 -2.26 13.32
C VAL A 428 -11.27 -3.72 13.01
N ARG A 429 -11.98 -4.02 11.92
CA ARG A 429 -12.23 -5.39 11.47
C ARG A 429 -10.94 -6.18 11.30
N CYS A 430 -9.97 -5.62 10.60
CA CYS A 430 -8.66 -6.26 10.40
C CYS A 430 -7.96 -6.57 11.74
N LYS A 431 -8.03 -5.65 12.70
CA LYS A 431 -7.39 -5.84 14.00
C LYS A 431 -8.12 -6.86 14.89
N ALA A 432 -9.42 -6.98 14.74
CA ALA A 432 -10.18 -8.05 15.39
C ALA A 432 -9.71 -9.43 14.91
N TYR A 433 -9.57 -9.65 13.60
CA TYR A 433 -8.99 -10.89 13.06
C TYR A 433 -7.56 -11.13 13.51
N GLN A 434 -6.73 -10.08 13.54
CA GLN A 434 -5.37 -10.17 14.08
C GLN A 434 -5.39 -10.64 15.53
N ARG A 435 -6.26 -10.06 16.35
CA ARG A 435 -6.34 -10.36 17.78
C ARG A 435 -6.79 -11.80 18.02
N LEU A 436 -7.79 -12.27 17.29
CA LEU A 436 -8.24 -13.68 17.34
C LEU A 436 -7.13 -14.64 16.91
N GLY A 437 -6.44 -14.35 15.81
CA GLY A 437 -5.33 -15.20 15.32
C GLY A 437 -4.07 -15.16 16.18
N SER A 438 -3.94 -14.23 17.12
CA SER A 438 -2.80 -14.14 18.05
C SER A 438 -2.97 -15.01 19.31
N ILE A 439 -4.10 -15.69 19.49
CA ILE A 439 -4.34 -16.55 20.66
C ILE A 439 -3.43 -17.78 20.58
N PRO A 440 -2.59 -18.03 21.61
CA PRO A 440 -1.64 -19.14 21.58
C PRO A 440 -2.32 -20.49 21.74
N ALA A 441 -1.82 -21.52 21.03
CA ALA A 441 -2.36 -22.87 21.04
C ALA A 441 -2.36 -23.52 22.45
N ARG A 442 -1.48 -23.07 23.35
CA ARG A 442 -1.43 -23.57 24.74
C ARG A 442 -2.71 -23.29 25.55
N ASN A 443 -3.56 -22.40 25.08
CA ASN A 443 -4.84 -22.11 25.72
C ASN A 443 -5.98 -22.80 24.94
N ASP A 444 -6.09 -24.12 25.11
CA ASP A 444 -6.94 -25.01 24.30
C ASP A 444 -8.38 -24.50 24.13
N LYS A 445 -9.04 -24.06 25.21
CA LYS A 445 -10.43 -23.63 25.15
C LYS A 445 -10.60 -22.34 24.34
N LEU A 446 -9.75 -21.35 24.55
CA LEU A 446 -9.80 -20.07 23.83
C LEU A 446 -9.36 -20.25 22.37
N TYR A 447 -8.28 -21.02 22.16
CA TYR A 447 -7.78 -21.32 20.84
C TYR A 447 -8.82 -22.07 19.99
N LYS A 448 -9.47 -23.09 20.56
CA LYS A 448 -10.51 -23.85 19.88
C LYS A 448 -11.66 -22.94 19.43
N LYS A 449 -12.21 -22.12 20.34
CA LYS A 449 -13.32 -21.17 20.02
C LYS A 449 -12.92 -20.19 18.91
N ALA A 450 -11.75 -19.57 19.01
CA ALA A 450 -11.27 -18.64 17.99
C ALA A 450 -11.01 -19.32 16.64
N SER A 451 -10.42 -20.53 16.63
CA SER A 451 -10.13 -21.26 15.40
C SER A 451 -11.41 -21.74 14.70
N GLU A 452 -12.41 -22.18 15.44
CA GLU A 452 -13.72 -22.57 14.90
C GLU A 452 -14.41 -21.36 14.23
N PHE A 453 -14.43 -20.22 14.91
CA PHE A 453 -14.93 -18.99 14.33
C PHE A 453 -14.20 -18.62 13.05
N LEU A 454 -12.86 -18.54 13.08
CA LEU A 454 -12.05 -18.16 11.94
C LEU A 454 -12.23 -19.12 10.75
N LYS A 455 -12.32 -20.44 10.99
CA LYS A 455 -12.59 -21.43 9.95
C LYS A 455 -13.96 -21.24 9.27
N SER A 456 -14.97 -20.85 10.02
CA SER A 456 -16.33 -20.66 9.50
C SER A 456 -16.55 -19.30 8.85
N ASP A 457 -15.82 -18.28 9.28
CA ASP A 457 -16.11 -16.89 8.95
C ASP A 457 -15.23 -16.34 7.81
N TYR A 458 -13.93 -16.68 7.76
CA TYR A 458 -13.03 -16.03 6.79
C TYR A 458 -13.48 -16.21 5.32
N GLN A 459 -14.17 -17.28 4.99
CA GLN A 459 -14.72 -17.54 3.66
C GLN A 459 -15.93 -16.66 3.33
N LYS A 460 -16.65 -16.20 4.34
CA LYS A 460 -17.86 -15.37 4.20
C LYS A 460 -17.53 -13.89 4.05
N ILE A 461 -16.30 -13.50 4.32
CA ILE A 461 -15.86 -12.10 4.25
C ILE A 461 -15.91 -11.64 2.79
N LYS A 462 -16.77 -10.66 2.52
CA LYS A 462 -16.94 -10.09 1.17
C LYS A 462 -15.86 -9.07 0.81
N ASP A 463 -15.24 -8.47 1.81
CA ASP A 463 -14.22 -7.46 1.64
C ASP A 463 -12.86 -8.17 1.49
N TRP A 464 -12.28 -8.12 0.33
CA TRP A 464 -11.05 -8.84 0.02
C TRP A 464 -9.90 -8.49 0.98
N TYR A 465 -9.69 -7.21 1.28
CA TYR A 465 -8.59 -6.83 2.15
C TYR A 465 -8.74 -7.41 3.55
N VAL A 466 -9.95 -7.38 4.10
CA VAL A 466 -10.28 -7.99 5.40
C VAL A 466 -10.11 -9.50 5.33
N GLN A 467 -10.59 -10.14 4.26
CA GLN A 467 -10.45 -11.58 4.06
C GLN A 467 -8.98 -12.00 4.01
N TRP A 468 -8.17 -11.30 3.21
CA TRP A 468 -6.74 -11.57 3.12
C TRP A 468 -6.03 -11.36 4.47
N TYR A 469 -6.40 -10.30 5.19
CA TYR A 469 -5.85 -10.00 6.50
C TYR A 469 -6.22 -11.09 7.50
N ALA A 470 -7.48 -11.49 7.56
CA ALA A 470 -7.96 -12.58 8.38
C ALA A 470 -7.21 -13.90 8.08
N PHE A 471 -7.06 -14.23 6.81
CA PHE A 471 -6.32 -15.41 6.37
C PHE A 471 -4.87 -15.42 6.85
N ASN A 472 -4.15 -14.31 6.72
CA ASN A 472 -2.75 -14.24 7.15
C ASN A 472 -2.56 -14.48 8.65
N PHE A 473 -3.49 -14.00 9.49
CA PHE A 473 -3.43 -14.21 10.93
C PHE A 473 -4.05 -15.52 11.38
N ALA A 474 -5.00 -16.05 10.62
CA ALA A 474 -5.65 -17.32 10.91
C ALA A 474 -4.95 -18.53 10.28
N LYS A 475 -4.00 -18.32 9.38
CA LYS A 475 -3.39 -19.35 8.52
C LYS A 475 -2.92 -20.57 9.31
N GLU A 476 -2.26 -20.37 10.45
CA GLU A 476 -1.78 -21.49 11.28
C GLU A 476 -2.91 -22.18 12.03
N MET A 477 -3.98 -21.47 12.34
CA MET A 477 -5.14 -22.02 13.04
C MET A 477 -6.13 -22.72 12.08
N VAL A 478 -6.18 -22.27 10.82
CA VAL A 478 -7.16 -22.74 9.83
C VAL A 478 -6.61 -23.90 9.00
N LEU A 479 -5.31 -23.91 8.73
CA LEU A 479 -4.68 -24.90 7.84
C LEU A 479 -4.03 -26.08 8.56
N ARG A 480 -4.08 -26.09 9.90
CA ARG A 480 -3.76 -27.27 10.75
C ARG A 480 -5.01 -28.12 10.93
#